data_35836cf4780cdceaa90e9e34479d2339
#
_entry.id   35836cf4780cdceaa90e9e34479d2339
#
_cell.length_a   1.000
_cell.length_b   1.000
_cell.length_c   1.000
_cell.angle_alpha   90.00
_cell.angle_beta   90.00
_cell.angle_gamma   90.00
#
_symmetry.space_group_name_H-M   'P 1'
#
loop_
_entity.id
_entity.type
_entity.pdbx_description
1 polymer ?
#
loop_
_entity_poly.entity_id
_entity_poly.type
_entity_poly.pdbx_seq_one_letter_code
_entity_poly.pdbx_strand_id
1 'polypeptide(L)'
;MAKATSKKTVITHPESRRETKIDSAIYEPFKEAILQSLKGSKGKTFTDLTDDVVKNIRKRLPSFKGSIPWYTISVLRDLETRGIVENFVEKGKKFNRIKK
;
A
#
# COMPACT_ATOMS: atom_id res chain seq x y z
N MET A 1 17.51 1.98 -21.85
CA MET A 1 17.54 2.14 -21.21
C MET A 1 17.19 1.96 -20.25
N ALA A 2 16.96 1.88 -20.29
CA ALA A 2 16.42 1.79 -19.56
C ALA A 2 16.59 1.81 -18.43
N LYS A 3 17.03 1.78 -17.96
CA LYS A 3 17.08 2.07 -16.90
C LYS A 3 16.52 3.13 -16.44
N ALA A 4 16.50 3.68 -16.95
CA ALA A 4 15.90 4.92 -16.68
C ALA A 4 14.51 4.84 -16.16
N THR A 5 14.01 3.69 -16.15
CA THR A 5 12.67 3.44 -15.64
C THR A 5 12.63 3.23 -14.15
N SER A 6 13.78 3.11 -13.54
CA SER A 6 13.82 2.84 -12.10
C SER A 6 13.83 4.12 -11.29
N LYS A 7 12.72 4.78 -11.27
CA LYS A 7 12.53 5.87 -10.32
C LYS A 7 12.18 5.27 -8.99
N LYS A 8 12.74 5.80 -7.94
CA LYS A 8 12.43 5.35 -6.59
C LYS A 8 11.53 6.34 -5.88
N THR A 9 10.50 5.82 -5.27
CA THR A 9 9.59 6.63 -4.48
C THR A 9 10.02 6.56 -3.03
N VAL A 10 10.22 7.74 -2.44
CA VAL A 10 10.55 7.83 -1.02
C VAL A 10 9.25 7.79 -0.23
N ILE A 11 9.16 6.85 0.69
CA ILE A 11 7.99 6.76 1.57
C ILE A 11 8.40 7.09 3.00
N THR A 12 7.47 7.64 3.75
CA THR A 12 7.68 8.03 5.13
C THR A 12 6.71 7.28 6.03
N HIS A 13 7.24 6.62 7.03
CA HIS A 13 6.42 5.91 8.01
C HIS A 13 6.09 6.85 9.15
N PRO A 14 4.81 7.16 9.39
CA PRO A 14 4.44 8.14 10.43
C PRO A 14 4.94 7.77 11.81
N GLU A 15 4.99 6.49 12.11
CA GLU A 15 5.33 6.02 13.44
C GLU A 15 6.82 6.10 13.73
N SER A 16 7.65 5.83 12.74
CA SER A 16 9.10 5.77 12.93
C SER A 16 9.84 6.94 12.32
N ARG A 17 9.15 7.70 11.48
CA ARG A 17 9.74 8.80 10.71
C ARG A 17 10.93 8.35 9.86
N ARG A 18 10.95 7.07 9.52
CA ARG A 18 11.96 6.55 8.63
C ARG A 18 11.53 6.73 7.19
N GLU A 19 12.50 6.98 6.35
CA GLU A 19 12.26 7.02 4.92
C GLU A 19 12.75 5.72 4.32
N THR A 20 11.91 5.10 3.51
CA THR A 20 12.26 3.88 2.78
C THR A 20 12.04 4.14 1.30
N LYS A 21 13.02 3.77 0.50
CA LYS A 21 12.91 3.95 -0.95
C LYS A 21 12.39 2.68 -1.60
N ILE A 22 11.34 2.82 -2.37
CA ILE A 22 10.75 1.71 -3.11
C ILE A 22 10.75 2.09 -4.58
N ASP A 23 11.16 1.16 -5.44
CA ASP A 23 11.14 1.38 -6.88
C ASP A 23 9.70 1.70 -7.32
N SER A 24 9.54 2.75 -8.11
CA SER A 24 8.21 3.17 -8.56
C SER A 24 7.50 2.08 -9.35
N ALA A 25 8.24 1.24 -10.04
CA ALA A 25 7.65 0.11 -10.75
C ALA A 25 6.99 -0.89 -9.81
N ILE A 26 7.37 -0.88 -8.53
CA ILE A 26 6.75 -1.71 -7.51
C ILE A 26 5.72 -0.90 -6.72
N TYR A 27 6.05 0.34 -6.40
CA TYR A 27 5.18 1.20 -5.61
C TYR A 27 3.81 1.41 -6.27
N GLU A 28 3.80 1.74 -7.57
CA GLU A 28 2.55 2.06 -8.25
C GLU A 28 1.56 0.91 -8.28
N PRO A 29 1.96 -0.32 -8.64
CA PRO A 29 1.03 -1.45 -8.58
C PRO A 29 0.46 -1.69 -7.18
N PHE A 30 1.29 -1.56 -6.14
CA PHE A 30 0.82 -1.74 -4.77
C PHE A 30 -0.14 -0.63 -4.37
N LYS A 31 0.17 0.62 -4.72
CA LYS A 31 -0.71 1.73 -4.45
C LYS A 31 -2.07 1.51 -5.10
N GLU A 32 -2.07 1.14 -6.38
CA GLU A 32 -3.33 0.90 -7.09
C GLU A 32 -4.11 -0.26 -6.48
N ALA A 33 -3.41 -1.34 -6.11
CA ALA A 33 -4.07 -2.48 -5.50
C ALA A 33 -4.74 -2.10 -4.18
N ILE A 34 -4.06 -1.31 -3.37
CA ILE A 34 -4.61 -0.83 -2.10
C ILE A 34 -5.83 0.04 -2.35
N LEU A 35 -5.73 1.01 -3.26
CA LEU A 35 -6.83 1.92 -3.52
C LEU A 35 -8.02 1.20 -4.13
N GLN A 36 -7.79 0.23 -5.02
CA GLN A 36 -8.89 -0.55 -5.58
C GLN A 36 -9.58 -1.37 -4.50
N SER A 37 -8.82 -1.95 -3.58
CA SER A 37 -9.39 -2.72 -2.49
C SER A 37 -10.29 -1.86 -1.60
N LEU A 38 -9.87 -0.63 -1.35
CA LEU A 38 -10.60 0.28 -0.45
C LEU A 38 -11.73 1.03 -1.15
N LYS A 39 -11.67 1.13 -2.46
CA LYS A 39 -12.66 1.87 -3.22
C LYS A 39 -14.05 1.25 -3.04
N GLY A 40 -15.01 2.07 -2.64
CA GLY A 40 -16.36 1.59 -2.39
C GLY A 40 -16.52 0.86 -1.07
N SER A 41 -15.47 0.69 -0.31
CA SER A 41 -15.52 0.06 0.98
C SER A 41 -15.68 1.12 2.07
N LYS A 42 -16.40 0.76 3.13
CA LYS A 42 -16.54 1.63 4.29
C LYS A 42 -15.32 1.55 5.21
N GLY A 43 -14.46 0.59 4.95
CA GLY A 43 -13.25 0.38 5.71
C GLY A 43 -12.87 -1.09 5.71
N LYS A 44 -11.57 -1.37 5.70
CA LYS A 44 -11.07 -2.75 5.76
C LYS A 44 -9.95 -2.84 6.77
N THR A 45 -9.90 -3.98 7.47
CA THR A 45 -8.76 -4.28 8.33
C THR A 45 -7.53 -4.49 7.46
N PHE A 46 -6.35 -4.39 8.06
CA PHE A 46 -5.12 -4.64 7.33
C PHE A 46 -5.09 -6.05 6.75
N THR A 47 -5.60 -7.03 7.49
CA THR A 47 -5.63 -8.42 7.02
C THR A 47 -6.47 -8.55 5.75
N ASP A 48 -7.68 -8.01 5.75
CA ASP A 48 -8.55 -8.08 4.58
C ASP A 48 -7.95 -7.33 3.40
N LEU A 49 -7.39 -6.16 3.66
CA LEU A 49 -6.75 -5.35 2.64
C LEU A 49 -5.57 -6.13 2.02
N THR A 50 -4.74 -6.74 2.88
CA THR A 50 -3.57 -7.49 2.41
C THR A 50 -3.99 -8.67 1.54
N ASP A 51 -5.06 -9.38 1.92
CA ASP A 51 -5.55 -10.48 1.10
C ASP A 51 -5.93 -10.03 -0.30
N ASP A 52 -6.60 -8.88 -0.41
CA ASP A 52 -6.96 -8.32 -1.70
C ASP A 52 -5.73 -7.91 -2.50
N VAL A 53 -4.76 -7.30 -1.82
CA VAL A 53 -3.53 -6.87 -2.47
C VAL A 53 -2.73 -8.07 -2.98
N VAL A 54 -2.65 -9.14 -2.19
CA VAL A 54 -1.97 -10.37 -2.62
C VAL A 54 -2.56 -10.88 -3.92
N LYS A 55 -3.88 -10.97 -4.00
CA LYS A 55 -4.55 -11.45 -5.20
C LYS A 55 -4.25 -10.55 -6.40
N ASN A 56 -4.30 -9.24 -6.20
CA ASN A 56 -4.07 -8.27 -7.26
C ASN A 56 -2.63 -8.32 -7.76
N ILE A 57 -1.68 -8.32 -6.82
CA ILE A 57 -0.26 -8.31 -7.17
C ILE A 57 0.14 -9.60 -7.87
N ARG A 58 -0.39 -10.74 -7.47
CA ARG A 58 -0.10 -12.00 -8.14
C ARG A 58 -0.52 -12.00 -9.60
N LYS A 59 -1.57 -11.23 -9.92
CA LYS A 59 -2.01 -11.08 -11.31
C LYS A 59 -1.14 -10.08 -12.08
N ARG A 60 -0.78 -8.97 -11.43
CA ARG A 60 -0.02 -7.90 -12.10
C ARG A 60 1.47 -8.19 -12.19
N LEU A 61 2.00 -8.79 -11.15
CA LEU A 61 3.44 -9.05 -11.04
C LEU A 61 3.67 -10.50 -10.65
N PRO A 62 3.35 -11.44 -11.56
CA PRO A 62 3.43 -12.86 -11.21
C PRO A 62 4.83 -13.33 -10.83
N SER A 63 5.85 -12.59 -11.26
CA SER A 63 7.24 -12.94 -10.93
C SER A 63 7.75 -12.20 -9.69
N PHE A 64 6.89 -11.44 -9.02
CA PHE A 64 7.32 -10.69 -7.85
C PHE A 64 7.68 -11.64 -6.70
N LYS A 65 8.89 -11.49 -6.17
CA LYS A 65 9.42 -12.38 -5.13
C LYS A 65 9.55 -11.73 -3.76
N GLY A 66 9.25 -10.45 -3.65
CA GLY A 66 9.33 -9.76 -2.36
C GLY A 66 8.17 -10.11 -1.45
N SER A 67 8.23 -9.62 -0.23
CA SER A 67 7.16 -9.82 0.74
C SER A 67 5.99 -8.89 0.42
N ILE A 68 4.91 -9.45 -0.08
CA ILE A 68 3.73 -8.66 -0.40
C ILE A 68 3.16 -7.97 0.85
N PRO A 69 3.03 -8.63 2.01
CA PRO A 69 2.55 -7.94 3.20
C PRO A 69 3.45 -6.78 3.62
N TRP A 70 4.77 -6.94 3.52
CA TRP A 70 5.69 -5.86 3.89
C TRP A 70 5.51 -4.65 2.96
N TYR A 71 5.44 -4.89 1.66
CA TYR A 71 5.23 -3.79 0.71
C TYR A 71 3.85 -3.17 0.91
N THR A 72 2.85 -3.98 1.24
CA THR A 72 1.50 -3.47 1.47
C THR A 72 1.49 -2.50 2.65
N ILE A 73 2.09 -2.88 3.78
CA ILE A 73 2.09 -1.99 4.94
C ILE A 73 2.92 -0.73 4.67
N SER A 74 4.04 -0.89 3.98
CA SER A 74 4.92 0.25 3.68
C SER A 74 4.23 1.26 2.78
N VAL A 75 3.58 0.80 1.72
CA VAL A 75 2.86 1.70 0.82
C VAL A 75 1.62 2.29 1.51
N LEU A 76 0.92 1.48 2.30
CA LEU A 76 -0.24 1.96 3.04
C LEU A 76 0.13 3.10 3.99
N ARG A 77 1.23 2.95 4.72
CA ARG A 77 1.70 4.01 5.63
C ARG A 77 2.06 5.28 4.88
N ASP A 78 2.66 5.13 3.72
CA ASP A 78 2.96 6.30 2.88
C ASP A 78 1.67 7.00 2.44
N LEU A 79 0.66 6.23 2.04
CA LEU A 79 -0.63 6.81 1.66
C LEU A 79 -1.30 7.51 2.84
N GLU A 80 -1.15 6.98 4.05
CA GLU A 80 -1.65 7.66 5.26
C GLU A 80 -0.93 9.00 5.45
N THR A 81 0.38 8.99 5.31
CA THR A 81 1.19 10.19 5.48
C THR A 81 0.81 11.27 4.46
N ARG A 82 0.46 10.86 3.24
CA ARG A 82 0.05 11.78 2.19
C ARG A 82 -1.40 12.21 2.30
N GLY A 83 -2.15 11.66 3.24
CA GLY A 83 -3.55 12.02 3.42
C GLY A 83 -4.49 11.39 2.41
N ILE A 84 -4.05 10.36 1.71
CA ILE A 84 -4.88 9.65 0.72
C ILE A 84 -5.72 8.60 1.41
N VAL A 85 -5.16 7.96 2.44
CA VAL A 85 -5.83 6.93 3.23
C VAL A 85 -5.88 7.40 4.68
N GLU A 86 -6.97 7.10 5.35
CA GLU A 86 -7.09 7.35 6.79
C GLU A 86 -7.48 6.06 7.47
N ASN A 87 -7.26 5.99 8.77
CA ASN A 87 -7.70 4.84 9.53
C ASN A 87 -8.55 5.27 10.70
N PHE A 88 -9.35 4.34 11.20
CA PHE A 88 -10.21 4.56 12.34
C PHE A 88 -10.34 3.26 13.11
N VAL A 89 -10.73 3.36 14.38
CA VAL A 89 -10.91 2.19 15.21
C VAL A 89 -12.40 2.06 15.52
N GLU A 90 -12.92 0.85 15.34
CA GLU A 90 -14.30 0.55 15.62
C GLU A 90 -14.36 -0.84 16.24
N LYS A 91 -15.04 -0.96 17.38
CA LYS A 91 -15.19 -2.23 18.11
C LYS A 91 -13.85 -2.90 18.38
N GLY A 92 -12.83 -2.10 18.68
CA GLY A 92 -11.50 -2.62 19.00
C GLY A 92 -10.66 -3.02 17.80
N LYS A 93 -11.15 -2.79 16.59
CA LYS A 93 -10.41 -3.13 15.36
C LYS A 93 -10.06 -1.87 14.60
N LYS A 94 -8.87 -1.85 14.02
CA LYS A 94 -8.42 -0.76 13.18
C LYS A 94 -8.80 -1.02 11.74
N PHE A 95 -9.44 -0.05 11.13
CA PHE A 95 -9.86 -0.12 9.74
C PHE A 95 -9.17 0.96 8.92
N ASN A 96 -8.99 0.69 7.66
CA ASN A 96 -8.39 1.63 6.71
C ASN A 96 -9.43 1.97 5.63
N ARG A 97 -9.43 3.22 5.21
CA ARG A 97 -10.34 3.66 4.14
C ARG A 97 -9.72 4.82 3.38
N ILE A 98 -10.24 5.06 2.17
CA ILE A 98 -9.80 6.21 1.40
C ILE A 98 -10.34 7.46 2.08
N LYS A 99 -9.46 8.43 2.29
CA LYS A 99 -9.85 9.70 2.90
C LYS A 99 -10.61 10.52 1.87
N LYS A 100 -11.72 11.07 2.32
CA LYS A 100 -12.52 11.96 1.46
C LYS A 100 -12.29 13.40 1.79
#